data_71c57af3a4e167dda5474b7ebe4fd72b
#
_entry.id   71c57af3a4e167dda5474b7ebe4fd72b
#
_cell.length_a   1.000
_cell.length_b   1.000
_cell.length_c   1.000
_cell.angle_alpha   90.00
_cell.angle_beta   90.00
_cell.angle_gamma   90.00
#
_symmetry.space_group_name_H-M   'P 1'
#
loop_
_entity.id
_entity.type
_entity.pdbx_description
1 polymer ?
#
loop_
_entity_poly.entity_id
_entity_poly.type
_entity_poly.pdbx_seq_one_letter_code
_entity_poly.pdbx_strand_id
1 'polypeptide(L)'
;NPWIESENSRAYHTFGEVCEKYHQYITKLFDDGIYREETYVGYVSYLRNLQAWNDSRRVPITYIYQFDNFVCSEFLDHVYIDRKNSVQTRNNYLTFLGVFSSFLVQHQYMKTKPCEGLQRIGKSLIKKERTIIDPSDMERLRDYLLEHNKHYLLACYLLHYVLIRPKEISMLKIKDINLCKQTITITAVVSKNKKTAVVTLPEKVIHLMLDLEIFKYPGDDYIFSRGFKPGSVFVESKQFRDYWTRTLRKELKFPNSYKFYSLKDTGITEM
;
A
#
# COMPACT_ATOMS: atom_id res chain seq x y z
N ASN A 1 27.92 17.71 39.02
CA ASN A 1 28.48 18.76 38.17
C ASN A 1 27.32 19.61 37.66
N PRO A 2 27.11 20.85 38.16
CA PRO A 2 25.93 21.66 37.83
C PRO A 2 25.82 22.03 36.34
N TRP A 3 26.85 21.75 35.55
CA TRP A 3 26.86 21.91 34.09
C TRP A 3 26.26 20.74 33.32
N ILE A 4 25.93 19.65 34.01
CA ILE A 4 25.41 18.40 33.40
C ILE A 4 23.91 18.20 33.72
N GLU A 5 23.29 19.06 34.50
CA GLU A 5 21.83 19.17 34.55
C GLU A 5 21.33 19.79 33.23
N SER A 6 21.68 19.11 32.12
CA SER A 6 21.03 19.38 30.88
C SER A 6 19.59 18.90 31.03
N GLU A 7 18.64 19.80 30.85
CA GLU A 7 17.20 19.53 30.78
C GLU A 7 16.83 18.41 29.80
N ASN A 8 17.82 17.71 29.23
CA ASN A 8 17.62 16.72 28.21
C ASN A 8 18.65 15.56 28.30
N SER A 9 18.63 14.80 29.42
CA SER A 9 19.51 13.65 29.63
C SER A 9 19.39 12.58 28.52
N ARG A 10 18.26 12.54 27.80
CA ARG A 10 17.99 11.60 26.70
C ARG A 10 18.70 11.93 25.39
N ALA A 11 19.21 13.14 25.22
CA ALA A 11 19.96 13.52 24.02
C ALA A 11 21.25 12.72 23.81
N TYR A 12 21.79 12.13 24.88
CA TYR A 12 23.01 11.31 24.85
C TYR A 12 22.78 9.84 24.55
N HIS A 13 21.53 9.41 24.35
CA HIS A 13 21.28 8.07 23.84
C HIS A 13 21.87 7.92 22.45
N THR A 14 22.33 6.72 22.14
CA THR A 14 22.84 6.43 20.79
C THR A 14 21.69 6.46 19.78
N PHE A 15 22.03 6.82 18.55
CA PHE A 15 21.06 6.83 17.43
C PHE A 15 20.41 5.45 17.24
N GLY A 16 21.21 4.36 17.36
CA GLY A 16 20.72 2.99 17.25
C GLY A 16 19.70 2.62 18.34
N GLU A 17 20.00 2.95 19.61
CA GLU A 17 19.07 2.70 20.73
C GLU A 17 17.73 3.43 20.54
N VAL A 18 17.79 4.68 20.07
CA VAL A 18 16.57 5.47 19.83
C VAL A 18 15.77 4.92 18.67
N CYS A 19 16.44 4.46 17.60
CA CYS A 19 15.77 3.78 16.48
C CYS A 19 15.07 2.49 16.95
N GLU A 20 15.71 1.71 17.85
CA GLU A 20 15.09 0.51 18.42
C GLU A 20 13.88 0.86 19.29
N LYS A 21 13.97 1.90 20.13
CA LYS A 21 12.83 2.40 20.91
C LYS A 21 11.67 2.87 20.02
N TYR A 22 11.98 3.55 18.93
CA TYR A 22 10.96 3.94 17.96
C TYR A 22 10.33 2.72 17.29
N HIS A 23 11.13 1.72 16.92
CA HIS A 23 10.61 0.47 16.35
C HIS A 23 9.65 -0.23 17.32
N GLN A 24 10.01 -0.38 18.59
CA GLN A 24 9.16 -0.93 19.64
C GLN A 24 7.85 -0.12 19.79
N TYR A 25 7.93 1.21 19.74
CA TYR A 25 6.78 2.09 19.83
C TYR A 25 5.79 1.90 18.66
N ILE A 26 6.29 1.89 17.41
CA ILE A 26 5.42 1.68 16.25
C ILE A 26 4.87 0.25 16.17
N THR A 27 5.61 -0.75 16.68
CA THR A 27 5.13 -2.13 16.81
C THR A 27 3.95 -2.17 17.77
N LYS A 28 4.06 -1.52 18.93
CA LYS A 28 2.94 -1.44 19.87
C LYS A 28 1.71 -0.74 19.28
N LEU A 29 1.90 0.34 18.51
CA LEU A 29 0.81 0.99 17.80
C LEU A 29 0.14 0.09 16.74
N PHE A 30 0.91 -0.80 16.14
CA PHE A 30 0.37 -1.80 15.22
C PHE A 30 -0.41 -2.90 15.96
N ASP A 31 0.13 -3.44 17.05
CA ASP A 31 -0.52 -4.46 17.87
C ASP A 31 -1.83 -3.96 18.49
N ASP A 32 -1.88 -2.69 18.87
CA ASP A 32 -3.09 -2.02 19.37
C ASP A 32 -4.09 -1.63 18.24
N GLY A 33 -3.82 -1.99 16.99
CA GLY A 33 -4.70 -1.71 15.84
C GLY A 33 -4.78 -0.24 15.43
N ILE A 34 -3.90 0.64 15.95
CA ILE A 34 -3.83 2.07 15.59
C ILE A 34 -3.23 2.24 14.21
N TYR A 35 -2.13 1.53 13.93
CA TYR A 35 -1.54 1.48 12.61
C TYR A 35 -2.08 0.31 11.79
N ARG A 36 -2.27 0.54 10.49
CA ARG A 36 -2.50 -0.53 9.52
C ARG A 36 -1.17 -1.19 9.19
N GLU A 37 -1.24 -2.45 8.80
CA GLU A 37 -0.07 -3.24 8.38
C GLU A 37 0.81 -2.49 7.36
N GLU A 38 0.20 -1.88 6.33
CA GLU A 38 0.96 -1.18 5.30
C GLU A 38 1.69 0.06 5.83
N THR A 39 1.11 0.75 6.81
CA THR A 39 1.74 1.90 7.47
C THR A 39 2.90 1.44 8.32
N TYR A 40 2.70 0.38 9.11
CA TYR A 40 3.73 -0.21 9.96
C TYR A 40 4.91 -0.72 9.12
N VAL A 41 4.64 -1.58 8.13
CA VAL A 41 5.67 -2.13 7.22
C VAL A 41 6.42 -1.00 6.50
N GLY A 42 5.70 0.03 6.07
CA GLY A 42 6.31 1.22 5.46
C GLY A 42 7.28 1.93 6.41
N TYR A 43 6.87 2.20 7.64
CA TYR A 43 7.72 2.89 8.61
C TYR A 43 8.92 2.05 9.05
N VAL A 44 8.75 0.75 9.25
CA VAL A 44 9.87 -0.17 9.50
C VAL A 44 10.87 -0.16 8.35
N SER A 45 10.38 -0.18 7.11
CA SER A 45 11.26 -0.11 5.93
C SER A 45 12.01 1.22 5.84
N TYR A 46 11.35 2.35 6.10
CA TYR A 46 11.99 3.67 6.10
C TYR A 46 13.03 3.80 7.21
N LEU A 47 12.73 3.29 8.41
CA LEU A 47 13.66 3.29 9.53
C LEU A 47 14.93 2.48 9.21
N ARG A 48 14.77 1.27 8.68
CA ARG A 48 15.91 0.42 8.26
C ARG A 48 16.77 1.12 7.20
N ASN A 49 16.14 1.77 6.22
CA ASN A 49 16.87 2.51 5.19
C ASN A 49 17.62 3.71 5.78
N LEU A 50 17.06 4.40 6.77
CA LEU A 50 17.73 5.50 7.46
C LEU A 50 18.96 5.00 8.25
N GLN A 51 18.83 3.91 8.99
CA GLN A 51 19.93 3.28 9.72
C GLN A 51 21.04 2.80 8.76
N ALA A 52 20.68 2.05 7.72
CA ALA A 52 21.63 1.56 6.73
C ALA A 52 22.38 2.69 6.02
N TRP A 53 21.69 3.81 5.71
CA TRP A 53 22.34 4.99 5.17
C TRP A 53 23.30 5.61 6.17
N ASN A 54 22.90 5.77 7.44
CA ASN A 54 23.78 6.29 8.48
C ASN A 54 25.04 5.44 8.62
N ASP A 55 24.89 4.11 8.64
CA ASP A 55 26.02 3.17 8.77
C ASP A 55 26.98 3.25 7.56
N SER A 56 26.49 3.64 6.38
CA SER A 56 27.27 3.81 5.16
C SER A 56 28.01 5.16 5.06
N ARG A 57 27.72 6.12 5.93
CA ARG A 57 28.37 7.43 5.93
C ARG A 57 29.83 7.32 6.32
N ARG A 58 30.65 8.20 5.77
CA ARG A 58 32.07 8.32 6.18
C ARG A 58 32.23 8.61 7.69
N VAL A 59 31.30 9.41 8.23
CA VAL A 59 31.20 9.71 9.67
C VAL A 59 29.74 9.46 10.06
N PRO A 60 29.41 8.24 10.54
CA PRO A 60 28.08 7.95 11.04
C PRO A 60 27.74 8.78 12.28
N ILE A 61 26.50 9.18 12.44
CA ILE A 61 26.04 9.74 13.70
C ILE A 61 25.96 8.64 14.75
N THR A 62 26.50 8.94 15.92
CA THR A 62 26.55 8.01 17.06
C THR A 62 25.43 8.32 18.06
N TYR A 63 25.23 9.59 18.38
CA TYR A 63 24.25 10.03 19.36
C TYR A 63 23.07 10.73 18.71
N ILE A 64 21.89 10.65 19.34
CA ILE A 64 20.66 11.17 18.76
C ILE A 64 20.68 12.69 18.57
N TYR A 65 21.39 13.44 19.40
CA TYR A 65 21.50 14.91 19.25
C TYR A 65 22.18 15.33 17.94
N GLN A 66 22.98 14.43 17.34
CA GLN A 66 23.63 14.68 16.04
C GLN A 66 22.64 14.54 14.86
N PHE A 67 21.45 13.98 15.11
CA PHE A 67 20.41 13.84 14.09
C PHE A 67 19.65 15.16 13.93
N ASP A 68 20.29 16.11 13.26
CA ASP A 68 19.80 17.46 13.06
C ASP A 68 19.16 17.67 11.67
N ASN A 69 18.84 18.92 11.38
CA ASN A 69 18.21 19.32 10.11
C ASN A 69 19.12 19.03 8.90
N PHE A 70 20.43 19.23 9.06
CA PHE A 70 21.41 18.96 8.01
C PHE A 70 21.44 17.46 7.67
N VAL A 71 21.49 16.58 8.68
CA VAL A 71 21.45 15.12 8.49
C VAL A 71 20.14 14.68 7.84
N CYS A 72 19.01 15.25 8.23
CA CYS A 72 17.72 14.96 7.58
C CYS A 72 17.72 15.35 6.10
N SER A 73 18.29 16.52 5.77
CA SER A 73 18.42 16.98 4.38
C SER A 73 19.33 16.08 3.57
N GLU A 74 20.54 15.75 4.06
CA GLU A 74 21.46 14.82 3.40
C GLU A 74 20.80 13.46 3.11
N PHE A 75 20.06 12.92 4.08
CA PHE A 75 19.34 11.66 3.87
C PHE A 75 18.31 11.77 2.74
N LEU A 76 17.55 12.87 2.69
CA LEU A 76 16.57 13.09 1.63
C LEU A 76 17.23 13.27 0.26
N ASP A 77 18.39 13.90 0.22
CA ASP A 77 19.19 14.06 -1.01
C ASP A 77 19.76 12.71 -1.46
N HIS A 78 20.26 11.90 -0.52
CA HIS A 78 20.66 10.53 -0.81
C HIS A 78 19.50 9.71 -1.42
N VAL A 79 18.31 9.79 -0.82
CA VAL A 79 17.13 9.09 -1.34
C VAL A 79 16.78 9.55 -2.76
N TYR A 80 16.86 10.84 -3.03
CA TYR A 80 16.37 11.42 -4.29
C TYR A 80 17.45 11.40 -5.39
N ILE A 81 18.67 11.83 -5.06
CA ILE A 81 19.76 12.01 -6.02
C ILE A 81 20.54 10.71 -6.20
N ASP A 82 21.13 10.16 -5.12
CA ASP A 82 22.03 9.01 -5.22
C ASP A 82 21.26 7.73 -5.60
N ARG A 83 20.12 7.48 -4.93
CA ARG A 83 19.27 6.32 -5.22
C ARG A 83 18.32 6.54 -6.41
N LYS A 84 18.31 7.73 -7.01
CA LYS A 84 17.46 8.09 -8.17
C LYS A 84 15.98 7.75 -7.97
N ASN A 85 15.48 7.91 -6.74
CA ASN A 85 14.08 7.65 -6.46
C ASN A 85 13.19 8.78 -6.98
N SER A 86 11.89 8.49 -7.11
CA SER A 86 10.92 9.51 -7.53
C SER A 86 10.72 10.59 -6.46
N VAL A 87 10.28 11.78 -6.89
CA VAL A 87 9.83 12.86 -5.99
C VAL A 87 8.83 12.37 -4.94
N GLN A 88 7.88 11.52 -5.36
CA GLN A 88 6.91 10.94 -4.43
C GLN A 88 7.58 10.08 -3.35
N THR A 89 8.56 9.27 -3.72
CA THR A 89 9.32 8.46 -2.76
C THR A 89 10.07 9.34 -1.77
N ARG A 90 10.79 10.37 -2.25
CA ARG A 90 11.47 11.35 -1.38
C ARG A 90 10.50 12.03 -0.41
N ASN A 91 9.33 12.45 -0.90
CA ASN A 91 8.31 13.09 -0.07
C ASN A 91 7.68 12.13 0.96
N ASN A 92 7.63 10.83 0.67
CA ASN A 92 7.20 9.80 1.63
C ASN A 92 8.24 9.66 2.76
N TYR A 93 9.54 9.70 2.44
CA TYR A 93 10.61 9.73 3.46
C TYR A 93 10.53 10.98 4.32
N LEU A 94 10.26 12.15 3.74
CA LEU A 94 10.05 13.37 4.52
C LEU A 94 8.84 13.24 5.48
N THR A 95 7.77 12.60 5.03
CA THR A 95 6.61 12.31 5.92
C THR A 95 7.01 11.40 7.07
N PHE A 96 7.79 10.34 6.79
CA PHE A 96 8.34 9.45 7.81
C PHE A 96 9.24 10.20 8.80
N LEU A 97 10.18 11.02 8.32
CA LEU A 97 11.03 11.86 9.17
C LEU A 97 10.20 12.77 10.07
N GLY A 98 9.09 13.31 9.58
CA GLY A 98 8.16 14.12 10.38
C GLY A 98 7.52 13.33 11.53
N VAL A 99 7.13 12.08 11.28
CA VAL A 99 6.58 11.18 12.32
C VAL A 99 7.65 10.77 13.31
N PHE A 100 8.84 10.38 12.84
CA PHE A 100 9.97 10.03 13.69
C PHE A 100 10.42 11.23 14.55
N SER A 101 10.54 12.42 13.95
CA SER A 101 10.86 13.65 14.67
C SER A 101 9.83 14.00 15.76
N SER A 102 8.54 13.73 15.49
CA SER A 102 7.49 13.93 16.51
C SER A 102 7.68 12.98 17.70
N PHE A 103 8.04 11.72 17.44
CA PHE A 103 8.40 10.76 18.50
C PHE A 103 9.61 11.25 19.31
N LEU A 104 10.66 11.75 18.65
CA LEU A 104 11.85 12.26 19.32
C LEU A 104 11.53 13.41 20.28
N VAL A 105 10.66 14.33 19.88
CA VAL A 105 10.23 15.47 20.73
C VAL A 105 9.32 15.00 21.86
N GLN A 106 8.30 14.17 21.56
CA GLN A 106 7.37 13.66 22.56
C GLN A 106 8.06 12.86 23.68
N HIS A 107 9.09 12.11 23.31
CA HIS A 107 9.85 11.31 24.27
C HIS A 107 11.09 12.03 24.81
N GLN A 108 11.20 13.34 24.60
CA GLN A 108 12.25 14.21 25.14
C GLN A 108 13.68 13.82 24.71
N TYR A 109 13.85 13.17 23.56
CA TYR A 109 15.16 12.95 22.96
C TYR A 109 15.70 14.23 22.30
N MET A 110 14.81 15.12 21.85
CA MET A 110 15.13 16.38 21.21
C MET A 110 14.14 17.48 21.63
N LYS A 111 14.60 18.73 21.68
CA LYS A 111 13.73 19.90 21.98
C LYS A 111 12.86 20.30 20.81
N THR A 112 13.38 20.19 19.59
CA THR A 112 12.71 20.58 18.33
C THR A 112 12.77 19.44 17.34
N LYS A 113 11.91 19.49 16.33
CA LYS A 113 11.90 18.47 15.26
C LYS A 113 13.09 18.67 14.32
N PRO A 114 14.00 17.69 14.17
CA PRO A 114 15.12 17.81 13.25
C PRO A 114 14.72 18.05 11.80
N CYS A 115 13.56 17.59 11.36
CA CYS A 115 13.09 17.85 9.98
C CYS A 115 12.28 19.15 9.82
N GLU A 116 12.23 20.01 10.83
CA GLU A 116 11.47 21.26 10.75
C GLU A 116 12.01 22.17 9.64
N GLY A 117 11.10 22.79 8.88
CA GLY A 117 11.46 23.65 7.75
C GLY A 117 11.78 22.93 6.45
N LEU A 118 12.01 21.61 6.46
CA LEU A 118 12.26 20.86 5.23
C LEU A 118 10.99 20.77 4.38
N GLN A 119 11.12 21.25 3.13
CA GLN A 119 9.99 21.35 2.21
C GLN A 119 9.80 20.10 1.38
N ARG A 120 8.55 19.83 1.02
CA ARG A 120 8.22 18.84 -0.03
C ARG A 120 8.66 19.38 -1.39
N ILE A 121 9.25 18.54 -2.20
CA ILE A 121 9.43 18.86 -3.61
C ILE A 121 8.03 18.85 -4.26
N GLY A 122 7.77 19.85 -5.10
CA GLY A 122 6.49 20.00 -5.79
C GLY A 122 6.13 18.80 -6.65
N LYS A 123 4.89 18.74 -7.10
CA LYS A 123 4.44 17.69 -8.01
C LYS A 123 5.16 17.82 -9.35
N SER A 124 5.55 16.68 -9.94
CA SER A 124 6.04 16.65 -11.31
C SER A 124 5.03 17.31 -12.26
N LEU A 125 5.52 18.14 -13.18
CA LEU A 125 4.71 18.70 -14.27
C LEU A 125 4.24 17.61 -15.23
N ILE A 126 4.98 16.48 -15.29
CA ILE A 126 4.57 15.31 -16.07
C ILE A 126 3.49 14.59 -15.28
N LYS A 127 2.24 14.82 -15.67
CA LYS A 127 1.12 14.02 -15.16
C LYS A 127 1.32 12.59 -15.64
N LYS A 128 1.31 11.66 -14.69
CA LYS A 128 1.26 10.24 -15.05
C LYS A 128 -0.12 9.97 -15.66
N GLU A 129 -0.14 9.77 -16.96
CA GLU A 129 -1.36 9.39 -17.66
C GLU A 129 -1.88 8.06 -17.13
N ARG A 130 -3.21 7.96 -17.04
CA ARG A 130 -3.85 6.68 -16.74
C ARG A 130 -3.74 5.81 -17.97
N THR A 131 -3.34 4.59 -17.79
CA THR A 131 -3.26 3.63 -18.88
C THR A 131 -4.64 2.99 -19.04
N ILE A 132 -5.34 3.36 -20.09
CA ILE A 132 -6.61 2.75 -20.51
C ILE A 132 -6.27 1.55 -21.39
N ILE A 133 -6.95 0.44 -21.18
CA ILE A 133 -6.80 -0.76 -22.01
C ILE A 133 -7.69 -0.59 -23.23
N ASP A 134 -7.15 -0.88 -24.40
CA ASP A 134 -7.87 -0.80 -25.65
C ASP A 134 -9.08 -1.76 -25.66
N PRO A 135 -10.24 -1.38 -26.22
CA PRO A 135 -11.42 -2.24 -26.28
C PRO A 135 -11.16 -3.60 -26.92
N SER A 136 -10.37 -3.68 -27.97
CA SER A 136 -10.00 -4.95 -28.61
C SER A 136 -9.16 -5.85 -27.68
N ASP A 137 -8.28 -5.25 -26.87
CA ASP A 137 -7.50 -5.97 -25.88
C ASP A 137 -8.36 -6.40 -24.67
N MET A 138 -9.40 -5.64 -24.33
CA MET A 138 -10.39 -6.04 -23.31
C MET A 138 -11.19 -7.27 -23.77
N GLU A 139 -11.56 -7.35 -25.05
CA GLU A 139 -12.21 -8.54 -25.61
C GLU A 139 -11.28 -9.75 -25.60
N ARG A 140 -10.05 -9.59 -26.06
CA ARG A 140 -9.03 -10.66 -26.02
C ARG A 140 -8.79 -11.17 -24.60
N LEU A 141 -8.73 -10.26 -23.62
CA LEU A 141 -8.60 -10.60 -22.20
C LEU A 141 -9.78 -11.43 -21.71
N ARG A 142 -11.01 -10.99 -22.02
CA ARG A 142 -12.24 -11.69 -21.66
C ARG A 142 -12.26 -13.10 -22.23
N ASP A 143 -12.04 -13.22 -23.53
CA ASP A 143 -12.15 -14.50 -24.24
C ASP A 143 -11.08 -15.50 -23.74
N TYR A 144 -9.85 -15.05 -23.55
CA TYR A 144 -8.80 -15.87 -22.96
C TYR A 144 -9.17 -16.35 -21.56
N LEU A 145 -9.70 -15.47 -20.69
CA LEU A 145 -10.01 -15.82 -19.32
C LEU A 145 -11.28 -16.68 -19.20
N LEU A 146 -12.23 -16.57 -20.12
CA LEU A 146 -13.39 -17.47 -20.20
C LEU A 146 -12.96 -18.91 -20.45
N GLU A 147 -11.89 -19.12 -21.19
CA GLU A 147 -11.36 -20.46 -21.48
C GLU A 147 -10.41 -20.96 -20.37
N HIS A 148 -9.55 -20.08 -19.84
CA HIS A 148 -8.43 -20.52 -19.00
C HIS A 148 -8.62 -20.27 -17.51
N ASN A 149 -9.30 -19.18 -17.09
CA ASN A 149 -9.49 -18.85 -15.67
C ASN A 149 -10.68 -17.90 -15.43
N LYS A 150 -11.89 -18.45 -15.42
CA LYS A 150 -13.12 -17.68 -15.16
C LYS A 150 -13.15 -17.03 -13.78
N HIS A 151 -12.50 -17.62 -12.76
CA HIS A 151 -12.46 -17.03 -11.44
C HIS A 151 -11.61 -15.74 -11.43
N TYR A 152 -10.50 -15.72 -12.16
CA TYR A 152 -9.73 -14.49 -12.32
C TYR A 152 -10.48 -13.44 -13.17
N LEU A 153 -11.27 -13.89 -14.15
CA LEU A 153 -12.16 -12.99 -14.90
C LEU A 153 -13.15 -12.27 -13.99
N LEU A 154 -13.68 -12.96 -12.98
CA LEU A 154 -14.55 -12.35 -11.98
C LEU A 154 -13.82 -11.23 -11.22
N ALA A 155 -12.55 -11.41 -10.84
CA ALA A 155 -11.76 -10.35 -10.22
C ALA A 155 -11.56 -9.15 -11.16
N CYS A 156 -11.33 -9.41 -12.46
CA CYS A 156 -11.26 -8.36 -13.49
C CYS A 156 -12.58 -7.59 -13.57
N TYR A 157 -13.72 -8.27 -13.56
CA TYR A 157 -15.05 -7.64 -13.63
C TYR A 157 -15.35 -6.81 -12.38
N LEU A 158 -15.01 -7.29 -11.19
CA LEU A 158 -15.18 -6.52 -9.95
C LEU A 158 -14.31 -5.25 -9.95
N LEU A 159 -13.11 -5.33 -10.51
CA LEU A 159 -12.24 -4.16 -10.61
C LEU A 159 -12.71 -3.16 -11.66
N HIS A 160 -13.17 -3.66 -12.83
CA HIS A 160 -13.54 -2.84 -13.99
C HIS A 160 -14.95 -2.25 -13.86
N TYR A 161 -15.97 -3.08 -13.62
CA TYR A 161 -17.37 -2.64 -13.60
C TYR A 161 -17.86 -2.14 -12.25
N VAL A 162 -17.30 -2.69 -11.15
CA VAL A 162 -17.74 -2.33 -9.79
C VAL A 162 -16.74 -1.39 -9.11
N LEU A 163 -15.58 -1.19 -9.72
CA LEU A 163 -14.52 -0.29 -9.26
C LEU A 163 -13.99 -0.58 -7.84
N ILE A 164 -14.13 -1.82 -7.36
CA ILE A 164 -13.60 -2.26 -6.06
C ILE A 164 -12.09 -2.36 -6.14
N ARG A 165 -11.37 -1.92 -5.10
CA ARG A 165 -9.89 -1.98 -5.11
C ARG A 165 -9.38 -3.41 -4.93
N PRO A 166 -8.20 -3.78 -5.50
CA PRO A 166 -7.67 -5.14 -5.40
C PRO A 166 -7.57 -5.70 -3.98
N LYS A 167 -7.21 -4.86 -3.00
CA LYS A 167 -7.17 -5.28 -1.59
C LYS A 167 -8.59 -5.53 -1.04
N GLU A 168 -9.54 -4.73 -1.43
CA GLU A 168 -10.94 -4.93 -1.05
C GLU A 168 -11.48 -6.20 -1.71
N ILE A 169 -11.20 -6.41 -3.02
CA ILE A 169 -11.58 -7.64 -3.75
C ILE A 169 -11.03 -8.89 -3.05
N SER A 170 -9.77 -8.88 -2.62
CA SER A 170 -9.15 -10.05 -1.99
C SER A 170 -9.82 -10.48 -0.69
N MET A 171 -10.46 -9.55 0.01
CA MET A 171 -11.06 -9.78 1.33
C MET A 171 -12.58 -9.90 1.31
N LEU A 172 -13.22 -9.87 0.11
CA LEU A 172 -14.67 -10.05 -0.03
C LEU A 172 -15.07 -11.47 0.34
N LYS A 173 -16.12 -11.58 1.14
CA LYS A 173 -16.75 -12.85 1.50
C LYS A 173 -18.03 -13.08 0.72
N ILE A 174 -18.44 -14.32 0.58
CA ILE A 174 -19.67 -14.70 -0.13
C ILE A 174 -20.89 -14.08 0.53
N LYS A 175 -20.93 -14.03 1.86
CA LYS A 175 -22.03 -13.40 2.63
C LYS A 175 -22.15 -11.88 2.41
N ASP A 176 -21.12 -11.23 1.87
CA ASP A 176 -21.17 -9.81 1.58
C ASP A 176 -21.99 -9.49 0.33
N ILE A 177 -22.41 -10.53 -0.43
CA ILE A 177 -23.22 -10.41 -1.65
C ILE A 177 -24.69 -10.56 -1.31
N ASN A 178 -25.50 -9.64 -1.78
CA ASN A 178 -26.95 -9.73 -1.74
C ASN A 178 -27.51 -9.86 -3.16
N LEU A 179 -27.87 -11.08 -3.56
CA LEU A 179 -28.38 -11.36 -4.91
C LEU A 179 -29.72 -10.67 -5.18
N CYS A 180 -30.64 -10.66 -4.20
CA CYS A 180 -31.96 -10.05 -4.41
C CYS A 180 -31.88 -8.55 -4.67
N LYS A 181 -30.92 -7.87 -4.05
CA LYS A 181 -30.66 -6.43 -4.23
C LYS A 181 -29.59 -6.15 -5.28
N GLN A 182 -28.98 -7.19 -5.82
CA GLN A 182 -27.84 -7.07 -6.75
C GLN A 182 -26.74 -6.15 -6.20
N THR A 183 -26.34 -6.34 -4.95
CA THR A 183 -25.35 -5.50 -4.28
C THR A 183 -24.28 -6.32 -3.59
N ILE A 184 -23.13 -5.69 -3.39
CA ILE A 184 -22.04 -6.20 -2.55
C ILE A 184 -21.67 -5.16 -1.49
N THR A 185 -21.47 -5.63 -0.25
CA THR A 185 -21.09 -4.79 0.88
C THR A 185 -19.58 -4.84 1.10
N ILE A 186 -18.93 -3.70 1.06
CA ILE A 186 -17.52 -3.55 1.44
C ILE A 186 -17.49 -3.01 2.86
N THR A 187 -17.13 -3.85 3.82
CA THR A 187 -17.15 -3.46 5.24
C THR A 187 -16.06 -2.44 5.57
N ALA A 188 -16.26 -1.65 6.62
CA ALA A 188 -15.31 -0.65 7.09
C ALA A 188 -13.91 -1.23 7.41
N VAL A 189 -13.86 -2.50 7.84
CA VAL A 189 -12.61 -3.21 8.14
C VAL A 189 -11.77 -3.41 6.90
N VAL A 190 -12.41 -3.75 5.78
CA VAL A 190 -11.77 -4.02 4.48
C VAL A 190 -11.51 -2.72 3.72
N SER A 191 -12.44 -1.77 3.81
CA SER A 191 -12.40 -0.51 3.07
C SER A 191 -11.19 0.36 3.43
N LYS A 192 -10.50 0.88 2.40
CA LYS A 192 -9.39 1.82 2.59
C LYS A 192 -9.80 3.07 3.38
N ASN A 193 -11.05 3.50 3.25
CA ASN A 193 -11.55 4.73 3.86
C ASN A 193 -12.17 4.50 5.25
N LYS A 194 -12.09 3.27 5.81
CA LYS A 194 -12.72 2.88 7.09
C LYS A 194 -14.24 3.16 7.13
N LYS A 195 -14.91 3.13 5.98
CA LYS A 195 -16.37 3.30 5.86
C LYS A 195 -16.94 2.11 5.14
N THR A 196 -18.09 1.61 5.62
CA THR A 196 -18.86 0.60 4.91
C THR A 196 -19.48 1.23 3.67
N ALA A 197 -19.39 0.54 2.54
CA ALA A 197 -19.99 0.94 1.28
C ALA A 197 -20.80 -0.23 0.70
N VAL A 198 -21.95 0.08 0.14
CA VAL A 198 -22.75 -0.87 -0.63
C VAL A 198 -22.68 -0.46 -2.10
N VAL A 199 -22.30 -1.38 -2.96
CA VAL A 199 -22.09 -1.13 -4.38
C VAL A 199 -22.98 -2.08 -5.20
N THR A 200 -23.60 -1.56 -6.26
CA THR A 200 -24.42 -2.35 -7.17
C THR A 200 -23.56 -3.28 -8.03
N LEU A 201 -24.02 -4.49 -8.22
CA LEU A 201 -23.41 -5.48 -9.10
C LEU A 201 -24.15 -5.50 -10.44
N PRO A 202 -23.48 -5.21 -11.57
CA PRO A 202 -24.05 -5.39 -12.90
C PRO A 202 -24.41 -6.85 -13.16
N GLU A 203 -25.46 -7.09 -13.97
CA GLU A 203 -25.96 -8.43 -14.31
C GLU A 203 -24.86 -9.39 -14.79
N LYS A 204 -23.95 -8.90 -15.66
CA LYS A 204 -22.82 -9.70 -16.17
C LYS A 204 -21.90 -10.23 -15.07
N VAL A 205 -21.74 -9.50 -13.95
CA VAL A 205 -20.96 -9.93 -12.80
C VAL A 205 -21.72 -11.03 -12.05
N ILE A 206 -23.03 -10.84 -11.86
CA ILE A 206 -23.91 -11.80 -11.20
C ILE A 206 -23.98 -13.10 -11.98
N HIS A 207 -24.19 -13.03 -13.31
CA HIS A 207 -24.20 -14.21 -14.17
C HIS A 207 -22.90 -15.00 -14.05
N LEU A 208 -21.75 -14.34 -14.09
CA LEU A 208 -20.47 -15.03 -13.93
C LEU A 208 -20.31 -15.65 -12.54
N MET A 209 -20.82 -15.01 -11.47
CA MET A 209 -20.84 -15.58 -10.12
C MET A 209 -21.73 -16.84 -10.04
N LEU A 210 -22.87 -16.84 -10.74
CA LEU A 210 -23.77 -18.00 -10.80
C LEU A 210 -23.14 -19.13 -11.63
N ASP A 211 -22.55 -18.84 -12.79
CA ASP A 211 -21.84 -19.82 -13.62
C ASP A 211 -20.67 -20.48 -12.87
N LEU A 212 -20.01 -19.73 -11.99
CA LEU A 212 -18.94 -20.23 -11.13
C LEU A 212 -19.43 -20.94 -9.87
N GLU A 213 -20.75 -21.00 -9.67
CA GLU A 213 -21.39 -21.64 -8.52
C GLU A 213 -20.86 -21.14 -7.16
N ILE A 214 -20.46 -19.85 -7.07
CA ILE A 214 -19.84 -19.26 -5.88
C ILE A 214 -20.73 -19.44 -4.63
N PHE A 215 -22.04 -19.41 -4.80
CA PHE A 215 -23.00 -19.50 -3.70
C PHE A 215 -23.19 -20.94 -3.14
N LYS A 216 -22.54 -21.94 -3.72
CA LYS A 216 -22.46 -23.29 -3.14
C LYS A 216 -21.44 -23.39 -1.99
N TYR A 217 -20.56 -22.41 -1.86
CA TYR A 217 -19.58 -22.36 -0.79
C TYR A 217 -20.15 -21.68 0.47
N PRO A 218 -19.58 -21.95 1.66
CA PRO A 218 -20.00 -21.30 2.90
C PRO A 218 -19.94 -19.77 2.80
N GLY A 219 -20.93 -19.09 3.41
CA GLY A 219 -21.01 -17.63 3.37
C GLY A 219 -19.78 -16.91 3.97
N ASP A 220 -19.10 -17.54 4.92
CA ASP A 220 -17.88 -17.00 5.54
C ASP A 220 -16.61 -17.20 4.72
N ASP A 221 -16.68 -18.02 3.66
CA ASP A 221 -15.57 -18.16 2.74
C ASP A 221 -15.35 -16.89 1.92
N TYR A 222 -14.08 -16.66 1.56
CA TYR A 222 -13.70 -15.60 0.65
C TYR A 222 -14.05 -15.98 -0.78
N ILE A 223 -14.47 -15.01 -1.58
CA ILE A 223 -14.74 -15.18 -3.02
C ILE A 223 -13.47 -15.64 -3.76
N PHE A 224 -12.31 -15.17 -3.28
CA PHE A 224 -11.02 -15.48 -3.87
C PHE A 224 -10.07 -16.08 -2.82
N SER A 225 -9.68 -17.32 -3.05
CA SER A 225 -8.70 -18.08 -2.29
C SER A 225 -7.65 -18.68 -3.23
N ARG A 226 -7.12 -19.82 -2.89
CA ARG A 226 -6.08 -20.49 -3.71
C ARG A 226 -6.57 -20.72 -5.14
N GLY A 227 -5.77 -20.28 -6.12
CA GLY A 227 -6.13 -20.37 -7.54
C GLY A 227 -7.29 -19.46 -7.94
N PHE A 228 -7.59 -18.45 -7.14
CA PHE A 228 -8.69 -17.49 -7.28
C PHE A 228 -10.09 -18.12 -7.10
N LYS A 229 -10.20 -19.37 -6.68
CA LYS A 229 -11.46 -20.05 -6.36
C LYS A 229 -11.92 -19.67 -4.94
N PRO A 230 -13.22 -19.82 -4.60
CA PRO A 230 -13.68 -19.59 -3.24
C PRO A 230 -13.00 -20.51 -2.22
N GLY A 231 -12.86 -20.03 -0.96
CA GLY A 231 -12.31 -20.81 0.13
C GLY A 231 -12.06 -20.02 1.41
N SER A 232 -11.66 -20.74 2.47
CA SER A 232 -11.54 -20.22 3.83
C SER A 232 -10.39 -19.23 4.07
N VAL A 233 -9.40 -19.18 3.17
CA VAL A 233 -8.22 -18.29 3.27
C VAL A 233 -8.22 -17.35 2.08
N PHE A 234 -8.16 -16.04 2.32
CA PHE A 234 -8.16 -15.05 1.24
C PHE A 234 -6.85 -15.07 0.43
N VAL A 235 -6.95 -14.75 -0.84
CA VAL A 235 -5.81 -14.52 -1.72
C VAL A 235 -5.19 -13.14 -1.42
N GLU A 236 -3.87 -13.06 -1.26
CA GLU A 236 -3.25 -11.74 -1.12
C GLU A 236 -3.43 -10.90 -2.39
N SER A 237 -3.75 -9.63 -2.22
CA SER A 237 -4.03 -8.71 -3.34
C SER A 237 -2.90 -8.59 -4.36
N LYS A 238 -1.64 -8.84 -3.94
CA LYS A 238 -0.50 -8.87 -4.86
C LYS A 238 -0.59 -10.01 -5.88
N GLN A 239 -1.26 -11.14 -5.55
CA GLN A 239 -1.36 -12.29 -6.45
C GLN A 239 -2.18 -11.95 -7.71
N PHE A 240 -3.17 -11.05 -7.63
CA PHE A 240 -3.86 -10.55 -8.83
C PHE A 240 -2.88 -9.85 -9.79
N ARG A 241 -2.03 -8.98 -9.25
CA ARG A 241 -0.99 -8.30 -10.05
C ARG A 241 0.05 -9.27 -10.60
N ASP A 242 0.45 -10.25 -9.78
CA ASP A 242 1.47 -11.21 -10.16
C ASP A 242 0.97 -12.14 -11.27
N TYR A 243 -0.27 -12.62 -11.22
CA TYR A 243 -0.91 -13.39 -12.28
C TYR A 243 -1.03 -12.56 -13.57
N TRP A 244 -1.47 -11.29 -13.46
CA TRP A 244 -1.48 -10.36 -14.59
C TRP A 244 -0.11 -10.24 -15.25
N THR A 245 0.93 -10.03 -14.44
CA THR A 245 2.28 -9.74 -14.96
C THR A 245 2.99 -10.98 -15.48
N ARG A 246 2.84 -12.12 -14.80
CA ARG A 246 3.59 -13.33 -15.10
C ARG A 246 2.90 -14.20 -16.15
N THR A 247 1.58 -14.15 -16.22
CA THR A 247 0.77 -14.98 -17.12
C THR A 247 0.14 -14.13 -18.20
N LEU A 248 -0.87 -13.33 -17.90
CA LEU A 248 -1.70 -12.65 -18.91
C LEU A 248 -0.91 -11.74 -19.84
N ARG A 249 0.01 -10.95 -19.28
CA ARG A 249 0.82 -10.05 -20.12
C ARG A 249 1.66 -10.81 -21.13
N LYS A 250 2.17 -12.00 -20.78
CA LYS A 250 2.96 -12.82 -21.67
C LYS A 250 2.10 -13.51 -22.74
N GLU A 251 1.03 -14.16 -22.29
CA GLU A 251 0.14 -14.92 -23.17
C GLU A 251 -0.57 -14.01 -24.20
N LEU A 252 -1.07 -12.87 -23.74
CA LEU A 252 -1.76 -11.91 -24.57
C LEU A 252 -0.83 -10.87 -25.23
N LYS A 253 0.49 -10.94 -24.95
CA LYS A 253 1.50 -9.98 -25.46
C LYS A 253 1.14 -8.52 -25.15
N PHE A 254 0.58 -8.26 -23.98
CA PHE A 254 0.19 -6.92 -23.56
C PHE A 254 1.41 -6.03 -23.27
N PRO A 255 1.34 -4.73 -23.55
CA PRO A 255 2.40 -3.79 -23.25
C PRO A 255 2.66 -3.69 -21.73
N ASN A 256 3.88 -3.31 -21.37
CA ASN A 256 4.27 -3.16 -19.96
C ASN A 256 3.48 -2.07 -19.22
N SER A 257 2.85 -1.15 -19.93
CA SER A 257 1.97 -0.12 -19.39
C SER A 257 0.67 -0.69 -18.85
N TYR A 258 0.14 -1.79 -19.43
CA TYR A 258 -1.07 -2.45 -18.95
C TYR A 258 -0.79 -3.20 -17.66
N LYS A 259 -1.51 -2.83 -16.62
CA LYS A 259 -1.45 -3.40 -15.28
C LYS A 259 -2.83 -3.88 -14.86
N PHE A 260 -2.91 -4.79 -13.92
CA PHE A 260 -4.21 -5.19 -13.36
C PHE A 260 -5.07 -3.99 -12.96
N TYR A 261 -4.46 -2.97 -12.34
CA TYR A 261 -5.17 -1.76 -11.93
C TYR A 261 -5.66 -0.90 -13.11
N SER A 262 -5.10 -1.06 -14.31
CA SER A 262 -5.56 -0.36 -15.52
C SER A 262 -7.01 -0.69 -15.87
N LEU A 263 -7.51 -1.90 -15.49
CA LEU A 263 -8.92 -2.25 -15.62
C LEU A 263 -9.84 -1.25 -14.91
N LYS A 264 -9.44 -0.79 -13.72
CA LYS A 264 -10.22 0.22 -12.99
C LYS A 264 -10.19 1.58 -13.66
N ASP A 265 -9.02 1.98 -14.16
CA ASP A 265 -8.89 3.25 -14.89
C ASP A 265 -9.70 3.23 -16.19
N THR A 266 -9.74 2.07 -16.90
CA THR A 266 -10.59 1.83 -18.09
C THR A 266 -12.08 1.93 -17.72
N GLY A 267 -12.51 1.20 -16.67
CA GLY A 267 -13.90 1.22 -16.25
C GLY A 267 -14.42 2.61 -15.82
N ILE A 268 -13.56 3.44 -15.18
CA ILE A 268 -13.93 4.83 -14.85
C ILE A 268 -14.12 5.69 -16.10
N THR A 269 -13.40 5.39 -17.18
CA THR A 269 -13.47 6.18 -18.42
C THR A 269 -14.70 5.81 -19.27
N GLU A 270 -15.19 4.58 -19.12
CA GLU A 270 -16.38 4.07 -19.85
C GLU A 270 -17.71 4.39 -19.14
N MET A 271 -17.68 4.93 -17.92
CA MET A 271 -18.85 5.41 -17.18
C MET A 271 -19.23 6.84 -17.56
#